data_ea4dc7d9652b2bbdfa35786206f95014
#
_entry.id   ea4dc7d9652b2bbdfa35786206f95014
#
_cell.length_a   1.000
_cell.length_b   1.000
_cell.length_c   1.000
_cell.angle_alpha   90.00
_cell.angle_beta   90.00
_cell.angle_gamma   90.00
#
_symmetry.space_group_name_H-M   'P 1'
#
loop_
_entity.id
_entity.type
_entity.pdbx_description
1 polymer ?
#
loop_
_entity_poly.entity_id
_entity_poly.type
_entity_poly.pdbx_seq_one_letter_code
_entity_poly.pdbx_strand_id
1 'polypeptide(L)'
;MSIKVERNYLEINSLKDLKKSKFPPDDCLIGLSDPADFQINKFFYKSIGKEHRWTDRLVWTDKQWIEYISNQKVKTYILKKANDMAGYFELIFHKEKKETEIAYLGLLKEYQNKNLGSFLLTSAIKNSFSCLLYTSDAADDRIG
;
A
#
# COMPACT_ATOMS: atom_id res chain seq x y z
N MET A 1 -17.02 -6.38 1.86
CA MET A 1 -15.61 -6.07 1.53
C MET A 1 -14.86 -5.70 2.78
N SER A 2 -13.69 -6.23 2.97
CA SER A 2 -12.87 -5.92 4.13
C SER A 2 -11.43 -5.62 3.73
N ILE A 3 -10.74 -4.88 4.58
CA ILE A 3 -9.32 -4.58 4.45
C ILE A 3 -8.62 -5.13 5.67
N LYS A 4 -7.54 -5.87 5.46
CA LYS A 4 -6.73 -6.42 6.54
C LYS A 4 -5.34 -5.80 6.50
N VAL A 5 -4.87 -5.35 7.65
CA VAL A 5 -3.50 -4.89 7.82
C VAL A 5 -2.72 -6.03 8.45
N GLU A 6 -1.78 -6.58 7.70
CA GLU A 6 -1.23 -7.91 7.97
C GLU A 6 -0.62 -8.09 9.35
N ARG A 7 0.07 -7.11 9.89
CA ARG A 7 0.77 -7.29 11.17
C ARG A 7 -0.04 -6.94 12.41
N ASN A 8 -1.06 -6.12 12.27
CA ASN A 8 -1.87 -5.70 13.40
C ASN A 8 -3.28 -6.25 13.34
N TYR A 9 -3.59 -7.07 12.35
CA TYR A 9 -4.91 -7.67 12.14
C TYR A 9 -6.06 -6.68 12.30
N LEU A 10 -5.85 -5.46 11.81
CA LEU A 10 -6.91 -4.46 11.78
C LEU A 10 -7.80 -4.74 10.59
N GLU A 11 -9.08 -4.90 10.82
CA GLU A 11 -10.05 -5.10 9.76
C GLU A 11 -11.01 -3.91 9.71
N ILE A 12 -11.16 -3.36 8.51
CA ILE A 12 -12.09 -2.24 8.26
C ILE A 12 -13.05 -2.68 7.17
N ASN A 13 -14.33 -2.72 7.49
CA ASN A 13 -15.35 -3.23 6.59
C ASN A 13 -16.00 -2.15 5.73
N SER A 14 -15.86 -0.89 6.11
CA SER A 14 -16.49 0.22 5.43
C SER A 14 -15.67 1.49 5.59
N LEU A 15 -15.72 2.37 4.58
CA LEU A 15 -15.09 3.68 4.70
C LEU A 15 -15.69 4.53 5.82
N LYS A 16 -16.91 4.20 6.26
CA LYS A 16 -17.53 4.91 7.39
C LYS A 16 -16.80 4.67 8.70
N ASP A 17 -16.11 3.54 8.81
CA ASP A 17 -15.35 3.20 10.01
C ASP A 17 -14.01 3.93 10.08
N LEU A 18 -13.63 4.61 9.01
CA LEU A 18 -12.36 5.30 8.90
C LEU A 18 -12.50 6.73 9.43
N LYS A 19 -11.72 7.06 10.45
CA LYS A 19 -11.62 8.46 10.88
C LYS A 19 -10.89 9.23 9.80
N LYS A 20 -11.57 10.18 9.20
CA LYS A 20 -10.96 11.00 8.15
C LYS A 20 -9.78 11.77 8.73
N SER A 21 -8.61 11.57 8.18
CA SER A 21 -7.50 12.47 8.45
C SER A 21 -7.84 13.81 7.80
N LYS A 22 -7.31 14.88 8.38
CA LYS A 22 -7.43 16.21 7.80
C LYS A 22 -6.74 16.22 6.43
N PHE A 23 -6.91 17.32 5.70
CA PHE A 23 -6.35 17.52 4.37
C PHE A 23 -4.93 16.93 4.23
N PRO A 24 -4.54 16.51 2.99
CA PRO A 24 -3.17 16.08 2.79
C PRO A 24 -2.20 17.14 3.28
N PRO A 25 -1.13 16.75 3.97
CA PRO A 25 -0.11 17.68 4.38
C PRO A 25 0.49 18.40 3.16
N ASP A 26 1.00 19.59 3.37
CA ASP A 26 1.59 20.38 2.30
C ASP A 26 2.70 19.60 1.59
N ASP A 27 2.76 19.78 0.26
CA ASP A 27 3.76 19.16 -0.61
C ASP A 27 3.76 17.62 -0.59
N CYS A 28 2.69 17.01 -0.13
CA CYS A 28 2.57 15.55 -0.10
C CYS A 28 1.68 15.05 -1.22
N LEU A 29 2.13 13.98 -1.88
CA LEU A 29 1.42 13.36 -2.97
C LEU A 29 1.60 11.85 -2.88
N ILE A 30 0.51 11.11 -3.04
CA ILE A 30 0.56 9.66 -3.13
C ILE A 30 0.14 9.23 -4.52
N GLY A 31 0.97 8.41 -5.15
CA GLY A 31 0.71 7.94 -6.50
C GLY A 31 1.09 6.48 -6.69
N LEU A 32 0.41 5.84 -7.63
CA LEU A 32 0.71 4.48 -8.03
C LEU A 32 2.08 4.41 -8.70
N SER A 33 2.88 3.42 -8.29
CA SER A 33 4.15 3.13 -8.96
C SER A 33 3.86 2.35 -10.24
N ASP A 34 3.84 3.04 -11.36
CA ASP A 34 3.55 2.45 -12.67
C ASP A 34 4.47 3.07 -13.72
N PRO A 35 5.32 2.28 -14.40
CA PRO A 35 5.45 0.82 -14.24
C PRO A 35 6.04 0.42 -12.89
N ALA A 36 5.71 -0.79 -12.46
CA ALA A 36 6.22 -1.30 -11.19
C ALA A 36 7.75 -1.44 -11.23
N ASP A 37 8.41 -1.02 -10.17
CA ASP A 37 9.86 -1.08 -10.04
C ASP A 37 10.22 -1.78 -8.74
N PHE A 38 10.70 -3.01 -8.86
CA PHE A 38 11.02 -3.81 -7.68
C PHE A 38 12.10 -3.19 -6.80
N GLN A 39 12.98 -2.39 -7.37
CA GLN A 39 14.06 -1.75 -6.61
C GLN A 39 13.50 -0.77 -5.59
N ILE A 40 12.39 -0.10 -5.92
CA ILE A 40 11.71 0.80 -5.00
C ILE A 40 11.13 0.01 -3.82
N ASN A 41 10.43 -1.08 -4.11
CA ASN A 41 9.85 -1.94 -3.07
C ASN A 41 10.93 -2.50 -2.16
N LYS A 42 12.02 -2.97 -2.75
CA LYS A 42 13.14 -3.52 -2.01
C LYS A 42 13.81 -2.47 -1.13
N PHE A 43 13.98 -1.25 -1.65
CA PHE A 43 14.54 -0.14 -0.90
C PHE A 43 13.70 0.18 0.34
N PHE A 44 12.39 0.36 0.16
CA PHE A 44 11.51 0.66 1.28
C PHE A 44 11.45 -0.49 2.28
N TYR A 45 11.36 -1.71 1.80
CA TYR A 45 11.32 -2.88 2.67
C TYR A 45 12.54 -2.93 3.58
N LYS A 46 13.72 -2.77 3.01
CA LYS A 46 14.96 -2.80 3.78
C LYS A 46 15.11 -1.61 4.72
N SER A 47 14.81 -0.42 4.22
CA SER A 47 15.01 0.81 5.00
C SER A 47 14.05 0.92 6.17
N ILE A 48 12.78 0.62 5.95
CA ILE A 48 11.75 0.70 6.98
C ILE A 48 11.78 -0.55 7.85
N GLY A 49 12.00 -1.69 7.23
CA GLY A 49 11.96 -2.98 7.90
C GLY A 49 13.01 -3.16 8.98
N LYS A 50 14.11 -2.45 8.90
CA LYS A 50 15.16 -2.47 9.92
C LYS A 50 14.58 -2.16 11.31
N GLU A 51 13.75 -1.14 11.40
CA GLU A 51 13.16 -0.70 12.67
C GLU A 51 11.99 -1.59 13.09
N HIS A 52 11.28 -2.16 12.13
CA HIS A 52 10.07 -2.94 12.39
C HIS A 52 10.29 -4.45 12.35
N ARG A 53 11.54 -4.88 12.22
CA ARG A 53 11.93 -6.29 12.17
C ARG A 53 11.23 -7.08 11.07
N TRP A 54 11.09 -6.47 9.92
CA TRP A 54 10.59 -7.16 8.73
C TRP A 54 11.70 -8.07 8.19
N THR A 55 11.49 -9.36 8.26
CA THR A 55 12.52 -10.34 7.89
C THR A 55 12.11 -11.26 6.76
N ASP A 56 10.83 -11.36 6.47
CA ASP A 56 10.29 -12.37 5.56
C ASP A 56 10.91 -12.33 4.16
N ARG A 57 11.20 -11.13 3.67
CA ARG A 57 11.70 -10.96 2.31
C ARG A 57 13.20 -10.66 2.22
N LEU A 58 13.91 -10.69 3.35
CA LEU A 58 15.35 -10.41 3.34
C LEU A 58 16.12 -11.41 2.49
N VAL A 59 15.60 -12.64 2.38
CA VAL A 59 16.20 -13.71 1.60
C VAL A 59 15.75 -13.74 0.14
N TRP A 60 14.85 -12.85 -0.25
CA TRP A 60 14.36 -12.85 -1.61
C TRP A 60 15.45 -12.45 -2.61
N THR A 61 15.51 -13.21 -3.70
CA THR A 61 16.33 -12.85 -4.86
C THR A 61 15.62 -11.74 -5.66
N ASP A 62 16.36 -11.09 -6.54
CA ASP A 62 15.76 -10.09 -7.43
C ASP A 62 14.66 -10.71 -8.29
N LYS A 63 14.85 -11.95 -8.71
CA LYS A 63 13.82 -12.67 -9.48
C LYS A 63 12.52 -12.80 -8.68
N GLN A 64 12.60 -13.12 -7.40
CA GLN A 64 11.42 -13.23 -6.54
C GLN A 64 10.74 -11.88 -6.35
N TRP A 65 11.53 -10.82 -6.18
CA TRP A 65 10.97 -9.47 -6.10
C TRP A 65 10.23 -9.09 -7.38
N ILE A 66 10.84 -9.37 -8.54
CA ILE A 66 10.23 -9.05 -9.84
C ILE A 66 8.93 -9.83 -10.02
N GLU A 67 8.93 -11.11 -9.73
CA GLU A 67 7.74 -11.94 -9.83
C GLU A 67 6.60 -11.43 -8.96
N TYR A 68 6.93 -11.00 -7.73
CA TYR A 68 5.95 -10.48 -6.80
C TYR A 68 5.30 -9.20 -7.30
N ILE A 69 6.10 -8.20 -7.63
CA ILE A 69 5.54 -6.90 -8.03
C ILE A 69 4.94 -6.89 -9.43
N SER A 70 5.30 -7.85 -10.27
CA SER A 70 4.73 -7.99 -11.61
C SER A 70 3.36 -8.64 -11.59
N ASN A 71 2.96 -9.19 -10.46
CA ASN A 71 1.63 -9.78 -10.30
C ASN A 71 0.58 -8.68 -10.35
N GLN A 72 -0.44 -8.86 -11.18
CA GLN A 72 -1.52 -7.87 -11.34
C GLN A 72 -2.29 -7.59 -10.05
N LYS A 73 -2.24 -8.50 -9.10
CA LYS A 73 -2.90 -8.35 -7.80
C LYS A 73 -2.14 -7.43 -6.85
N VAL A 74 -0.88 -7.12 -7.17
CA VAL A 74 -0.02 -6.32 -6.30
C VAL A 74 0.08 -4.91 -6.86
N LYS A 75 -0.21 -3.91 -6.02
CA LYS A 75 -0.07 -2.50 -6.39
C LYS A 75 0.74 -1.79 -5.33
N THR A 76 1.73 -1.03 -5.77
CA THR A 76 2.59 -0.26 -4.89
C THR A 76 2.29 1.23 -5.07
N TYR A 77 2.09 1.91 -3.95
CA TYR A 77 1.88 3.35 -3.93
C TYR A 77 3.02 4.01 -3.18
N ILE A 78 3.45 5.16 -3.67
CA ILE A 78 4.57 5.89 -3.10
C ILE A 78 4.07 7.24 -2.61
N LEU A 79 4.42 7.56 -1.35
CA LEU A 79 4.22 8.90 -0.79
C LEU A 79 5.47 9.72 -1.08
N LYS A 80 5.29 10.84 -1.72
CA LYS A 80 6.36 11.82 -1.94
C LYS A 80 6.05 13.09 -1.17
N LYS A 81 7.09 13.63 -0.54
CA LYS A 81 7.04 14.94 0.08
C LYS A 81 8.08 15.82 -0.59
N ALA A 82 7.64 16.96 -1.16
CA ALA A 82 8.50 17.85 -1.93
C ALA A 82 9.32 17.09 -2.99
N ASN A 83 8.67 16.14 -3.69
CA ASN A 83 9.26 15.30 -4.72
C ASN A 83 10.21 14.20 -4.24
N ASP A 84 10.47 14.10 -2.93
CA ASP A 84 11.31 13.05 -2.38
C ASP A 84 10.44 11.90 -1.87
N MET A 85 10.90 10.67 -2.10
CA MET A 85 10.20 9.50 -1.60
C MET A 85 10.25 9.48 -0.07
N ALA A 86 9.09 9.43 0.56
CA ALA A 86 8.97 9.50 2.02
C ALA A 86 8.41 8.23 2.62
N GLY A 87 7.62 7.49 1.87
CA GLY A 87 7.00 6.27 2.36
C GLY A 87 6.30 5.53 1.25
N TYR A 88 5.67 4.41 1.62
CA TYR A 88 4.99 3.58 0.64
C TYR A 88 3.95 2.69 1.30
N PHE A 89 3.11 2.08 0.48
CA PHE A 89 2.34 0.91 0.88
C PHE A 89 2.16 -0.03 -0.30
N GLU A 90 2.02 -1.31 0.01
CA GLU A 90 1.74 -2.35 -0.97
C GLU A 90 0.36 -2.93 -0.70
N LEU A 91 -0.45 -3.01 -1.73
CA LEU A 91 -1.76 -3.62 -1.67
C LEU A 91 -1.75 -4.93 -2.44
N ILE A 92 -2.33 -5.96 -1.85
CA ILE A 92 -2.55 -7.23 -2.54
C ILE A 92 -4.05 -7.46 -2.59
N PHE A 93 -4.55 -7.61 -3.80
CA PHE A 93 -5.97 -7.81 -4.02
C PHE A 93 -6.29 -9.30 -4.08
N HIS A 94 -7.14 -9.77 -3.16
CA HIS A 94 -7.59 -11.14 -3.09
C HIS A 94 -9.01 -11.23 -3.66
N LYS A 95 -9.09 -11.46 -4.96
CA LYS A 95 -10.35 -11.43 -5.71
C LYS A 95 -11.39 -12.40 -5.17
N GLU A 96 -10.98 -13.62 -4.84
CA GLU A 96 -11.87 -14.66 -4.38
C GLU A 96 -12.55 -14.31 -3.06
N LYS A 97 -11.85 -13.64 -2.19
CA LYS A 97 -12.34 -13.24 -0.87
C LYS A 97 -12.93 -11.85 -0.88
N LYS A 98 -12.83 -11.13 -1.99
CA LYS A 98 -13.20 -9.72 -2.10
C LYS A 98 -12.55 -8.89 -1.00
N GLU A 99 -11.26 -9.10 -0.80
CA GLU A 99 -10.46 -8.43 0.21
C GLU A 99 -9.25 -7.78 -0.42
N THR A 100 -8.84 -6.66 0.15
CA THR A 100 -7.54 -6.08 -0.13
C THR A 100 -6.70 -6.17 1.13
N GLU A 101 -5.50 -6.70 0.98
CA GLU A 101 -4.53 -6.78 2.06
C GLU A 101 -3.57 -5.62 1.93
N ILE A 102 -3.32 -4.90 3.03
CA ILE A 102 -2.21 -3.95 3.09
C ILE A 102 -1.02 -4.77 3.56
N ALA A 103 -0.20 -5.21 2.61
CA ALA A 103 0.90 -6.13 2.90
C ALA A 103 2.00 -5.45 3.70
N TYR A 104 2.40 -4.26 3.27
CA TYR A 104 3.41 -3.45 3.96
C TYR A 104 3.05 -1.99 3.83
N LEU A 105 3.38 -1.23 4.85
CA LEU A 105 3.12 0.20 4.90
C LEU A 105 4.13 0.83 5.85
N GLY A 106 4.72 1.93 5.46
CA GLY A 106 5.63 2.62 6.36
C GLY A 106 6.23 3.88 5.78
N LEU A 107 6.84 4.64 6.66
CA LEU A 107 7.54 5.87 6.36
C LEU A 107 9.03 5.69 6.62
N LEU A 108 9.86 6.33 5.80
CA LEU A 108 11.27 6.45 6.11
C LEU A 108 11.44 7.24 7.41
N LYS A 109 12.51 6.97 8.13
CA LYS A 109 12.75 7.53 9.46
C LYS A 109 12.66 9.05 9.51
N GLU A 110 13.21 9.72 8.50
CA GLU A 110 13.22 11.19 8.42
C GLU A 110 11.82 11.79 8.34
N TYR A 111 10.83 11.01 7.93
CA TYR A 111 9.46 11.47 7.73
C TYR A 111 8.50 11.01 8.81
N GLN A 112 8.98 10.29 9.81
CA GLN A 112 8.17 9.87 10.95
C GLN A 112 7.88 11.05 11.87
N ASN A 113 6.80 10.94 12.64
CA ASN A 113 6.39 11.96 13.63
C ASN A 113 6.04 13.33 13.03
N LYS A 114 5.62 13.35 11.76
CA LYS A 114 5.20 14.58 11.06
C LYS A 114 3.77 14.50 10.58
N ASN A 115 2.94 13.68 11.24
CA ASN A 115 1.54 13.44 10.88
C ASN A 115 1.35 12.83 9.48
N LEU A 116 2.40 12.27 8.90
CA LEU A 116 2.33 11.64 7.59
C LEU A 116 1.80 10.20 7.67
N GLY A 117 1.98 9.53 8.80
CA GLY A 117 1.53 8.16 8.98
C GLY A 117 0.02 8.02 8.85
N SER A 118 -0.73 8.94 9.44
CA SER A 118 -2.18 8.97 9.34
C SER A 118 -2.64 9.20 7.91
N PHE A 119 -2.00 10.12 7.21
CA PHE A 119 -2.28 10.38 5.80
C PHE A 119 -1.99 9.14 4.94
N LEU A 120 -0.85 8.51 5.18
CA LEU A 120 -0.45 7.30 4.43
C LEU A 120 -1.46 6.17 4.65
N LEU A 121 -1.82 5.90 5.89
CA LEU A 121 -2.77 4.83 6.22
C LEU A 121 -4.16 5.12 5.64
N THR A 122 -4.63 6.36 5.77
CA THR A 122 -5.93 6.77 5.20
C THR A 122 -5.93 6.56 3.68
N SER A 123 -4.86 6.93 3.01
CA SER A 123 -4.73 6.74 1.56
C SER A 123 -4.71 5.26 1.18
N ALA A 124 -4.02 4.44 1.97
CA ALA A 124 -3.99 3.00 1.74
C ALA A 124 -5.38 2.39 1.84
N ILE A 125 -6.14 2.77 2.86
CA ILE A 125 -7.49 2.28 3.06
C ILE A 125 -8.42 2.73 1.93
N LYS A 126 -8.38 4.00 1.56
CA LYS A 126 -9.21 4.53 0.46
C LYS A 126 -8.89 3.85 -0.86
N ASN A 127 -7.61 3.68 -1.18
CA ASN A 127 -7.20 3.02 -2.42
C ASN A 127 -7.59 1.55 -2.40
N SER A 128 -7.56 0.90 -1.24
CA SER A 128 -7.99 -0.49 -1.11
C SER A 128 -9.46 -0.66 -1.48
N PHE A 129 -10.34 0.21 -0.98
CA PHE A 129 -11.76 0.14 -1.34
C PHE A 129 -11.98 0.49 -2.81
N SER A 130 -11.27 1.48 -3.33
CA SER A 130 -11.38 1.86 -4.75
C SER A 130 -10.97 0.70 -5.66
N CYS A 131 -9.92 -0.02 -5.33
CA CYS A 131 -9.47 -1.18 -6.10
C CYS A 131 -10.52 -2.28 -6.11
N LEU A 132 -11.17 -2.53 -4.98
CA LEU A 132 -12.21 -3.55 -4.89
C LEU A 132 -13.42 -3.18 -5.75
N LEU A 133 -13.87 -1.94 -5.69
CA LEU A 133 -14.99 -1.45 -6.48
C LEU A 133 -14.67 -1.50 -7.96
N TYR A 134 -13.52 -1.01 -8.36
CA TYR A 134 -13.10 -1.01 -9.76
C TYR A 134 -13.04 -2.42 -10.34
N THR A 135 -12.48 -3.35 -9.60
CA THR A 135 -12.36 -4.73 -10.07
C THR A 135 -13.73 -5.40 -10.20
N SER A 136 -14.64 -5.11 -9.27
CA SER A 136 -16.01 -5.63 -9.34
C SER A 136 -16.73 -5.09 -10.57
N ASP A 137 -16.62 -3.78 -10.81
CA ASP A 137 -17.25 -3.14 -11.98
C ASP A 137 -16.67 -3.70 -13.28
N ALA A 138 -15.35 -3.87 -13.36
CA ALA A 138 -14.73 -4.44 -14.55
C ALA A 138 -15.18 -5.88 -14.80
N ALA A 139 -15.38 -6.66 -13.73
CA ALA A 139 -15.89 -8.03 -13.85
C ALA A 139 -17.33 -8.03 -14.36
N ASP A 140 -18.16 -7.13 -13.86
CA ASP A 140 -19.55 -6.98 -14.31
C ASP A 140 -19.62 -6.59 -15.77
N ASP A 141 -18.79 -5.66 -16.20
CA ASP A 141 -18.74 -5.24 -17.60
C ASP A 141 -18.39 -6.39 -18.53
N ARG A 142 -17.55 -7.31 -18.10
CA ARG A 142 -17.18 -8.49 -18.89
C ARG A 142 -18.31 -9.48 -19.04
N ILE A 143 -19.18 -9.51 -18.07
CA ILE A 143 -20.32 -10.44 -18.06
C ILE A 143 -21.47 -9.84 -18.86
N GLY A 144 -21.57 -8.55 -18.81
CA GLY A 144 -22.59 -7.82 -19.55
C GLY A 144 -22.23 -7.68 -21.00
#